data_b49a2637961c7b093abf77b7e215277a
#
_entry.id   b49a2637961c7b093abf77b7e215277a
#
_cell.length_a   1.000
_cell.length_b   1.000
_cell.length_c   1.000
_cell.angle_alpha   90.00
_cell.angle_beta   90.00
_cell.angle_gamma   90.00
#
_symmetry.space_group_name_H-M   'P 1'
#
loop_
_entity.id
_entity.type
_entity.pdbx_description
1 polymer ?
#
loop_
_entity_poly.entity_id
_entity_poly.type
_entity_poly.pdbx_seq_one_letter_code
_entity_poly.pdbx_strand_id
1 'polypeptide(L)'
;VTFPEDYGAKDLAGKEAHFATKIHEVKSKELPKLDDEFAKDVDDSVESLDELKDKIKKDLKKHKEDDAKDAIQDAAIKGAVENATIDEVPQAMIDEDVQNQLNQYLGNMQRQGIDPQTYFKLTGTTEAQLREQLAKGAAERVKTNLVLEAIVAKEKLDATADEIKQEIKDLAPVSYTHLRAH
;
A
#
# COMPACT_ATOMS: atom_id res chain seq x y z
N VAL A 1 24.82 -30.05 -19.96
CA VAL A 1 24.43 -28.61 -19.98
C VAL A 1 25.70 -27.80 -19.89
N THR A 2 25.86 -26.78 -20.76
CA THR A 2 26.98 -25.84 -20.66
C THR A 2 26.51 -24.62 -19.89
N PHE A 3 27.23 -24.21 -18.87
CA PHE A 3 26.94 -23.00 -18.12
C PHE A 3 27.17 -21.76 -19.00
N PRO A 4 26.30 -20.72 -18.93
CA PRO A 4 26.54 -19.46 -19.61
C PRO A 4 27.89 -18.83 -19.22
N GLU A 5 28.49 -18.03 -20.12
CA GLU A 5 29.78 -17.37 -19.86
C GLU A 5 29.67 -16.31 -18.75
N ASP A 6 28.46 -15.75 -18.52
CA ASP A 6 28.14 -14.76 -17.50
C ASP A 6 27.59 -15.38 -16.20
N TYR A 7 27.77 -16.68 -16.01
CA TYR A 7 27.31 -17.37 -14.81
C TYR A 7 28.01 -16.84 -13.56
N GLY A 8 27.21 -16.56 -12.52
CA GLY A 8 27.69 -15.90 -11.30
C GLY A 8 28.86 -16.61 -10.56
N ALA A 9 28.98 -17.92 -10.70
CA ALA A 9 30.14 -18.66 -10.21
C ALA A 9 31.19 -18.76 -11.31
N LYS A 10 32.22 -17.93 -11.24
CA LYS A 10 33.30 -17.82 -12.24
C LYS A 10 34.01 -19.17 -12.52
N ASP A 11 34.03 -20.05 -11.55
CA ASP A 11 34.65 -21.37 -11.66
C ASP A 11 33.86 -22.34 -12.56
N LEU A 12 32.58 -22.04 -12.82
CA LEU A 12 31.66 -22.87 -13.62
C LEU A 12 31.28 -22.19 -14.94
N ALA A 13 31.52 -20.89 -15.07
CA ALA A 13 31.20 -20.12 -16.27
C ALA A 13 31.85 -20.74 -17.52
N GLY A 14 31.08 -20.94 -18.59
CA GLY A 14 31.51 -21.54 -19.86
C GLY A 14 31.87 -23.02 -19.81
N LYS A 15 31.79 -23.68 -18.63
CA LYS A 15 32.13 -25.13 -18.51
C LYS A 15 30.94 -26.05 -18.78
N GLU A 16 31.24 -27.16 -19.36
CA GLU A 16 30.27 -28.24 -19.54
C GLU A 16 30.10 -29.05 -18.26
N ALA A 17 28.87 -29.27 -17.85
CA ALA A 17 28.53 -30.09 -16.69
C ALA A 17 27.56 -31.23 -17.09
N HIS A 18 27.80 -32.42 -16.60
CA HIS A 18 26.94 -33.57 -16.75
C HIS A 18 26.19 -33.83 -15.45
N PHE A 19 24.86 -33.69 -15.50
CA PHE A 19 24.00 -33.97 -14.37
C PHE A 19 23.34 -35.34 -14.53
N ALA A 20 23.71 -36.30 -13.68
CA ALA A 20 23.00 -37.57 -13.60
C ALA A 20 21.78 -37.44 -12.71
N THR A 21 20.60 -37.32 -13.32
CA THR A 21 19.34 -37.10 -12.61
C THR A 21 18.50 -38.37 -12.59
N LYS A 22 18.10 -38.83 -11.39
CA LYS A 22 17.12 -39.88 -11.22
C LYS A 22 15.78 -39.27 -10.80
N ILE A 23 14.78 -39.42 -11.63
CA ILE A 23 13.43 -38.98 -11.32
C ILE A 23 12.81 -39.98 -10.33
N HIS A 24 12.49 -39.53 -9.12
CA HIS A 24 11.88 -40.38 -8.08
C HIS A 24 10.36 -40.35 -8.12
N GLU A 25 9.81 -39.21 -8.46
CA GLU A 25 8.34 -38.97 -8.49
C GLU A 25 8.01 -37.90 -9.50
N VAL A 26 6.93 -38.07 -10.23
CA VAL A 26 6.33 -37.06 -11.11
C VAL A 26 4.96 -36.77 -10.56
N LYS A 27 4.74 -35.52 -10.12
CA LYS A 27 3.44 -35.04 -9.62
C LYS A 27 2.80 -34.12 -10.66
N SER A 28 1.56 -34.38 -10.97
CA SER A 28 0.72 -33.46 -11.75
C SER A 28 -0.24 -32.74 -10.81
N LYS A 29 -0.45 -31.45 -11.05
CA LYS A 29 -1.45 -30.67 -10.33
C LYS A 29 -2.80 -30.85 -11.00
N GLU A 30 -3.70 -31.58 -10.35
CA GLU A 30 -5.10 -31.65 -10.76
C GLU A 30 -5.88 -30.51 -10.10
N LEU A 31 -6.58 -29.71 -10.91
CA LEU A 31 -7.44 -28.67 -10.39
C LEU A 31 -8.82 -29.26 -10.08
N PRO A 32 -9.46 -28.86 -8.96
CA PRO A 32 -10.80 -29.29 -8.65
C PRO A 32 -11.78 -28.83 -9.74
N LYS A 33 -12.90 -29.52 -9.84
CA LYS A 33 -13.98 -29.10 -10.72
C LYS A 33 -14.60 -27.82 -10.16
N LEU A 34 -15.02 -26.93 -11.07
CA LEU A 34 -15.72 -25.70 -10.70
C LEU A 34 -17.20 -26.04 -10.50
N ASP A 35 -17.54 -26.49 -9.30
CA ASP A 35 -18.89 -26.84 -8.87
C ASP A 35 -19.22 -26.20 -7.51
N ASP A 36 -20.36 -26.52 -6.94
CA ASP A 36 -20.83 -25.95 -5.68
C ASP A 36 -19.98 -26.42 -4.49
N GLU A 37 -19.37 -27.59 -4.56
CA GLU A 37 -18.46 -28.10 -3.54
C GLU A 37 -17.19 -27.27 -3.51
N PHE A 38 -16.63 -26.99 -4.70
CA PHE A 38 -15.49 -26.06 -4.83
C PHE A 38 -15.82 -24.65 -4.28
N ALA A 39 -17.03 -24.15 -4.53
CA ALA A 39 -17.42 -22.83 -4.02
C ALA A 39 -17.39 -22.77 -2.49
N LYS A 40 -17.89 -23.81 -1.81
CA LYS A 40 -17.87 -23.94 -0.35
C LYS A 40 -16.45 -24.08 0.19
N ASP A 41 -15.59 -24.80 -0.50
CA ASP A 41 -14.17 -24.95 -0.11
C ASP A 41 -13.40 -23.62 -0.19
N VAL A 42 -13.79 -22.74 -1.11
CA VAL A 42 -13.17 -21.41 -1.29
C VAL A 42 -13.71 -20.38 -0.30
N ASP A 43 -15.01 -20.43 -0.03
CA ASP A 43 -15.71 -19.45 0.81
C ASP A 43 -16.91 -20.09 1.53
N ASP A 44 -16.76 -20.30 2.82
CA ASP A 44 -17.80 -20.91 3.68
C ASP A 44 -19.11 -20.13 3.74
N SER A 45 -19.14 -18.89 3.24
CA SER A 45 -20.31 -18.02 3.26
C SER A 45 -21.21 -18.17 2.03
N VAL A 46 -20.84 -19.03 1.07
CA VAL A 46 -21.61 -19.28 -0.17
C VAL A 46 -21.98 -20.75 -0.27
N GLU A 47 -23.15 -21.04 -0.88
CA GLU A 47 -23.64 -22.40 -1.03
C GLU A 47 -23.50 -22.93 -2.47
N SER A 48 -23.28 -22.05 -3.44
CA SER A 48 -23.18 -22.41 -4.85
C SER A 48 -22.11 -21.64 -5.59
N LEU A 49 -21.69 -22.20 -6.73
CA LEU A 49 -20.70 -21.55 -7.61
C LEU A 49 -21.24 -20.21 -8.16
N ASP A 50 -22.52 -20.09 -8.39
CA ASP A 50 -23.13 -18.85 -8.89
C ASP A 50 -23.15 -17.78 -7.80
N GLU A 51 -23.40 -18.12 -6.55
CA GLU A 51 -23.28 -17.20 -5.42
C GLU A 51 -21.83 -16.71 -5.24
N LEU A 52 -20.84 -17.61 -5.37
CA LEU A 52 -19.42 -17.24 -5.33
C LEU A 52 -19.07 -16.24 -6.44
N LYS A 53 -19.54 -16.50 -7.68
CA LYS A 53 -19.33 -15.59 -8.81
C LYS A 53 -19.99 -14.22 -8.57
N ASP A 54 -21.21 -14.20 -8.06
CA ASP A 54 -21.91 -12.95 -7.79
C ASP A 54 -21.26 -12.16 -6.67
N LYS A 55 -20.79 -12.84 -5.62
CA LYS A 55 -19.98 -12.21 -4.54
C LYS A 55 -18.71 -11.58 -5.09
N ILE A 56 -17.92 -12.36 -5.84
CA ILE A 56 -16.69 -11.86 -6.46
C ILE A 56 -16.98 -10.68 -7.38
N LYS A 57 -18.04 -10.76 -8.19
CA LYS A 57 -18.45 -9.67 -9.09
C LYS A 57 -18.81 -8.40 -8.33
N LYS A 58 -19.54 -8.55 -7.22
CA LYS A 58 -19.93 -7.44 -6.35
C LYS A 58 -18.71 -6.78 -5.70
N ASP A 59 -17.79 -7.60 -5.20
CA ASP A 59 -16.57 -7.11 -4.56
C ASP A 59 -15.65 -6.40 -5.57
N LEU A 60 -15.46 -6.99 -6.76
CA LEU A 60 -14.70 -6.35 -7.84
C LEU A 60 -15.33 -5.04 -8.31
N LYS A 61 -16.67 -5.00 -8.37
CA LYS A 61 -17.39 -3.77 -8.73
C LYS A 61 -17.16 -2.69 -7.67
N LYS A 62 -17.29 -3.05 -6.40
CA LYS A 62 -17.05 -2.13 -5.28
C LYS A 62 -15.61 -1.59 -5.31
N HIS A 63 -14.62 -2.47 -5.46
CA HIS A 63 -13.22 -2.04 -5.56
C HIS A 63 -13.00 -1.06 -6.72
N LYS A 64 -13.54 -1.35 -7.91
CA LYS A 64 -13.44 -0.43 -9.05
C LYS A 64 -14.16 0.91 -8.83
N GLU A 65 -15.28 0.91 -8.12
CA GLU A 65 -15.99 2.15 -7.76
C GLU A 65 -15.17 2.97 -6.75
N ASP A 66 -14.54 2.32 -5.79
CA ASP A 66 -13.67 2.97 -4.81
C ASP A 66 -12.40 3.52 -5.49
N ASP A 67 -11.71 2.72 -6.32
CA ASP A 67 -10.57 3.17 -7.13
C ASP A 67 -10.92 4.38 -8.02
N ALA A 68 -12.11 4.37 -8.62
CA ALA A 68 -12.56 5.48 -9.46
C ALA A 68 -12.82 6.74 -8.65
N LYS A 69 -13.38 6.62 -7.44
CA LYS A 69 -13.56 7.76 -6.52
C LYS A 69 -12.22 8.34 -6.10
N ASP A 70 -11.29 7.50 -5.71
CA ASP A 70 -9.94 7.92 -5.30
C ASP A 70 -9.23 8.64 -6.45
N ALA A 71 -9.30 8.08 -7.68
CA ALA A 71 -8.73 8.72 -8.86
C ALA A 71 -9.36 10.11 -9.16
N ILE A 72 -10.67 10.26 -8.96
CA ILE A 72 -11.35 11.56 -9.12
C ILE A 72 -10.89 12.54 -8.03
N GLN A 73 -10.78 12.11 -6.78
CA GLN A 73 -10.31 12.94 -5.68
C GLN A 73 -8.88 13.40 -5.92
N ASP A 74 -7.99 12.49 -6.28
CA ASP A 74 -6.59 12.81 -6.61
C ASP A 74 -6.49 13.80 -7.77
N ALA A 75 -7.27 13.60 -8.82
CA ALA A 75 -7.30 14.51 -9.96
C ALA A 75 -7.83 15.91 -9.57
N ALA A 76 -8.84 15.98 -8.69
CA ALA A 76 -9.37 17.25 -8.19
C ALA A 76 -8.35 18.00 -7.33
N ILE A 77 -7.68 17.30 -6.41
CA ILE A 77 -6.61 17.86 -5.56
C ILE A 77 -5.46 18.36 -6.44
N LYS A 78 -4.98 17.53 -7.35
CA LYS A 78 -3.92 17.88 -8.28
C LYS A 78 -4.29 19.11 -9.13
N GLY A 79 -5.50 19.14 -9.67
CA GLY A 79 -6.00 20.27 -10.43
C GLY A 79 -6.08 21.56 -9.59
N ALA A 80 -6.47 21.45 -8.32
CA ALA A 80 -6.49 22.61 -7.41
C ALA A 80 -5.06 23.13 -7.14
N VAL A 81 -4.11 22.25 -6.90
CA VAL A 81 -2.70 22.61 -6.66
C VAL A 81 -2.05 23.22 -7.90
N GLU A 82 -2.28 22.64 -9.09
CA GLU A 82 -1.74 23.16 -10.36
C GLU A 82 -2.28 24.55 -10.73
N ASN A 83 -3.51 24.86 -10.34
CA ASN A 83 -4.13 26.17 -10.61
C ASN A 83 -3.95 27.19 -9.46
N ALA A 84 -3.37 26.78 -8.33
CA ALA A 84 -3.08 27.67 -7.23
C ALA A 84 -1.82 28.49 -7.48
N THR A 85 -1.84 29.76 -7.10
CA THR A 85 -0.64 30.59 -7.03
C THR A 85 -0.03 30.39 -5.64
N ILE A 86 1.16 29.81 -5.60
CA ILE A 86 1.90 29.54 -4.37
C ILE A 86 3.23 30.27 -4.49
N ASP A 87 3.51 31.13 -3.51
CA ASP A 87 4.83 31.73 -3.35
C ASP A 87 5.86 30.66 -2.99
N GLU A 88 7.09 31.04 -2.76
CA GLU A 88 8.17 30.13 -2.38
C GLU A 88 7.81 29.39 -1.07
N VAL A 89 7.82 28.06 -1.11
CA VAL A 89 7.64 27.23 0.09
C VAL A 89 8.90 27.28 0.94
N PRO A 90 8.84 27.77 2.20
CA PRO A 90 10.00 27.82 3.06
C PRO A 90 10.64 26.46 3.28
N GLN A 91 11.99 26.39 3.20
CA GLN A 91 12.71 25.14 3.41
C GLN A 91 12.40 24.49 4.77
N ALA A 92 12.17 25.31 5.81
CA ALA A 92 11.80 24.80 7.14
C ALA A 92 10.53 23.94 7.14
N MET A 93 9.52 24.29 6.32
CA MET A 93 8.29 23.48 6.20
C MET A 93 8.56 22.15 5.49
N ILE A 94 9.43 22.17 4.49
CA ILE A 94 9.84 20.93 3.78
C ILE A 94 10.60 20.01 4.73
N ASP A 95 11.52 20.57 5.52
CA ASP A 95 12.32 19.82 6.49
C ASP A 95 11.44 19.23 7.61
N GLU A 96 10.43 19.96 8.04
CA GLU A 96 9.45 19.48 9.02
C GLU A 96 8.59 18.35 8.46
N ASP A 97 8.11 18.46 7.22
CA ASP A 97 7.37 17.37 6.55
C ASP A 97 8.22 16.11 6.46
N VAL A 98 9.48 16.22 6.03
CA VAL A 98 10.41 15.08 5.96
C VAL A 98 10.60 14.45 7.34
N GLN A 99 10.75 15.24 8.40
CA GLN A 99 10.90 14.74 9.75
C GLN A 99 9.64 14.02 10.24
N ASN A 100 8.47 14.58 9.97
CA ASN A 100 7.19 13.97 10.32
C ASN A 100 6.97 12.64 9.59
N GLN A 101 7.26 12.59 8.29
CA GLN A 101 7.20 11.36 7.49
C GLN A 101 8.17 10.29 8.01
N LEU A 102 9.38 10.68 8.36
CA LEU A 102 10.36 9.76 8.94
C LEU A 102 9.88 9.19 10.27
N ASN A 103 9.40 10.04 11.17
CA ASN A 103 8.86 9.63 12.46
C ASN A 103 7.68 8.66 12.31
N GLN A 104 6.79 8.96 11.37
CA GLN A 104 5.63 8.12 11.06
C GLN A 104 6.07 6.76 10.50
N TYR A 105 7.03 6.74 9.58
CA TYR A 105 7.58 5.51 9.01
C TYR A 105 8.21 4.62 10.08
N LEU A 106 9.09 5.19 10.90
CA LEU A 106 9.75 4.46 11.99
C LEU A 106 8.73 3.98 13.05
N GLY A 107 7.75 4.82 13.39
CA GLY A 107 6.66 4.44 14.30
C GLY A 107 5.79 3.31 13.77
N ASN A 108 5.52 3.27 12.47
CA ASN A 108 4.79 2.18 11.83
C ASN A 108 5.58 0.86 11.90
N MET A 109 6.89 0.91 11.64
CA MET A 109 7.76 -0.26 11.78
C MET A 109 7.74 -0.82 13.20
N GLN A 110 7.86 0.03 14.21
CA GLN A 110 7.81 -0.37 15.62
C GLN A 110 6.46 -1.01 15.99
N ARG A 111 5.34 -0.47 15.50
CA ARG A 111 4.01 -1.08 15.70
C ARG A 111 3.89 -2.46 15.08
N GLN A 112 4.60 -2.73 14.00
CA GLN A 112 4.69 -4.06 13.36
C GLN A 112 5.72 -4.99 14.02
N GLY A 113 6.35 -4.55 15.12
CA GLY A 113 7.36 -5.33 15.84
C GLY A 113 8.73 -5.33 15.16
N ILE A 114 8.95 -4.45 14.19
CA ILE A 114 10.23 -4.35 13.46
C ILE A 114 11.07 -3.25 14.14
N ASP A 115 12.23 -3.65 14.68
CA ASP A 115 13.19 -2.70 15.21
C ASP A 115 13.90 -1.95 14.07
N PRO A 116 13.86 -0.59 14.05
CA PRO A 116 14.47 0.20 12.98
C PRO A 116 15.97 -0.06 12.78
N GLN A 117 16.72 -0.29 13.86
CA GLN A 117 18.16 -0.57 13.74
C GLN A 117 18.41 -1.93 13.07
N THR A 118 17.61 -2.92 13.39
CA THR A 118 17.67 -4.25 12.76
C THR A 118 17.30 -4.14 11.29
N TYR A 119 16.26 -3.38 10.96
CA TYR A 119 15.87 -3.12 9.58
C TYR A 119 17.02 -2.50 8.76
N PHE A 120 17.62 -1.42 9.25
CA PHE A 120 18.72 -0.74 8.57
C PHE A 120 19.94 -1.66 8.38
N LYS A 121 20.24 -2.52 9.36
CA LYS A 121 21.33 -3.51 9.24
C LYS A 121 21.06 -4.56 8.17
N LEU A 122 19.83 -5.07 8.11
CA LEU A 122 19.44 -6.11 7.15
C LEU A 122 19.34 -5.61 5.72
N THR A 123 18.81 -4.39 5.54
CA THR A 123 18.61 -3.80 4.21
C THR A 123 19.82 -3.07 3.67
N GLY A 124 20.82 -2.76 4.53
CA GLY A 124 21.95 -1.92 4.17
C GLY A 124 21.57 -0.45 3.93
N THR A 125 20.33 -0.07 4.22
CA THR A 125 19.82 1.30 4.10
C THR A 125 20.21 2.10 5.34
N THR A 126 20.41 3.39 5.21
CA THR A 126 20.64 4.30 6.33
C THR A 126 19.45 5.23 6.53
N GLU A 127 19.30 5.78 7.74
CA GLU A 127 18.30 6.81 8.01
C GLU A 127 18.47 8.02 7.08
N ALA A 128 19.70 8.41 6.76
CA ALA A 128 19.99 9.50 5.83
C ALA A 128 19.46 9.23 4.41
N GLN A 129 19.63 8.00 3.91
CA GLN A 129 19.09 7.60 2.60
C GLN A 129 17.56 7.56 2.61
N LEU A 130 16.95 7.08 3.70
CA LEU A 130 15.50 7.11 3.85
C LEU A 130 14.98 8.55 3.87
N ARG A 131 15.65 9.45 4.61
CA ARG A 131 15.31 10.87 4.64
C ARG A 131 15.43 11.52 3.24
N GLU A 132 16.46 11.19 2.48
CA GLU A 132 16.61 11.68 1.11
C GLU A 132 15.48 11.18 0.19
N GLN A 133 15.04 9.93 0.34
CA GLN A 133 13.90 9.40 -0.41
C GLN A 133 12.60 10.14 -0.06
N LEU A 134 12.35 10.39 1.22
CA LEU A 134 11.17 11.12 1.69
C LEU A 134 11.16 12.58 1.23
N ALA A 135 12.34 13.19 1.11
CA ALA A 135 12.48 14.58 0.65
C ALA A 135 12.02 14.78 -0.80
N LYS A 136 12.13 13.77 -1.67
CA LYS A 136 11.76 13.88 -3.09
C LYS A 136 10.31 14.32 -3.34
N GLY A 137 9.39 14.01 -2.43
CA GLY A 137 7.97 14.40 -2.55
C GLY A 137 7.54 15.46 -1.54
N ALA A 138 8.43 15.92 -0.65
CA ALA A 138 8.07 16.79 0.46
C ALA A 138 7.52 18.14 0.01
N ALA A 139 8.17 18.77 -0.96
CA ALA A 139 7.72 20.07 -1.48
C ALA A 139 6.30 20.00 -2.07
N GLU A 140 5.97 18.94 -2.80
CA GLU A 140 4.62 18.77 -3.36
C GLU A 140 3.59 18.48 -2.27
N ARG A 141 3.93 17.70 -1.25
CA ARG A 141 3.03 17.47 -0.10
C ARG A 141 2.75 18.76 0.65
N VAL A 142 3.78 19.55 0.94
CA VAL A 142 3.62 20.84 1.63
C VAL A 142 2.75 21.79 0.80
N LYS A 143 3.00 21.89 -0.51
CA LYS A 143 2.15 22.69 -1.41
C LYS A 143 0.70 22.24 -1.37
N THR A 144 0.46 20.93 -1.48
CA THR A 144 -0.88 20.35 -1.43
C THR A 144 -1.58 20.70 -0.12
N ASN A 145 -0.92 20.57 1.02
CA ASN A 145 -1.48 20.90 2.32
C ASN A 145 -1.83 22.39 2.42
N LEU A 146 -0.95 23.28 1.98
CA LEU A 146 -1.20 24.72 2.00
C LEU A 146 -2.41 25.11 1.13
N VAL A 147 -2.55 24.50 -0.05
CA VAL A 147 -3.71 24.75 -0.93
C VAL A 147 -5.00 24.24 -0.28
N LEU A 148 -4.99 23.03 0.27
CA LEU A 148 -6.15 22.48 0.94
C LEU A 148 -6.55 23.29 2.17
N GLU A 149 -5.59 23.72 3.00
CA GLU A 149 -5.85 24.60 4.14
C GLU A 149 -6.47 25.94 3.71
N ALA A 150 -5.96 26.53 2.63
CA ALA A 150 -6.51 27.76 2.08
C ALA A 150 -7.95 27.57 1.56
N ILE A 151 -8.24 26.45 0.91
CA ILE A 151 -9.60 26.10 0.47
C ILE A 151 -10.53 25.92 1.67
N VAL A 152 -10.12 25.13 2.67
CA VAL A 152 -10.90 24.92 3.90
C VAL A 152 -11.24 26.27 4.57
N ALA A 153 -10.25 27.14 4.72
CA ALA A 153 -10.44 28.44 5.33
C ALA A 153 -11.37 29.35 4.50
N LYS A 154 -11.23 29.35 3.17
CA LYS A 154 -12.03 30.16 2.27
C LYS A 154 -13.49 29.72 2.18
N GLU A 155 -13.69 28.41 2.08
CA GLU A 155 -15.01 27.81 1.95
C GLU A 155 -15.67 27.53 3.31
N LYS A 156 -14.96 27.78 4.42
CA LYS A 156 -15.42 27.56 5.81
C LYS A 156 -15.91 26.11 6.02
N LEU A 157 -15.09 25.18 5.57
CA LEU A 157 -15.38 23.73 5.67
C LEU A 157 -14.98 23.21 7.06
N ASP A 158 -15.86 23.44 8.03
CA ASP A 158 -15.68 22.91 9.39
C ASP A 158 -16.50 21.61 9.54
N ALA A 159 -15.86 20.55 10.02
CA ALA A 159 -16.57 19.32 10.33
C ALA A 159 -17.47 19.50 11.55
N THR A 160 -18.73 19.12 11.43
CA THR A 160 -19.65 19.14 12.55
C THR A 160 -19.38 17.99 13.52
N ALA A 161 -19.79 18.14 14.79
CA ALA A 161 -19.64 17.09 15.80
C ALA A 161 -20.34 15.77 15.39
N ASP A 162 -21.39 15.84 14.61
CA ASP A 162 -22.14 14.66 14.16
C ASP A 162 -21.45 13.97 12.99
N GLU A 163 -20.83 14.70 12.05
CA GLU A 163 -19.98 14.15 10.99
C GLU A 163 -18.76 13.45 11.58
N ILE A 164 -18.09 14.06 12.57
CA ILE A 164 -16.97 13.44 13.28
C ILE A 164 -17.41 12.12 13.97
N LYS A 165 -18.55 12.11 14.64
CA LYS A 165 -19.08 10.90 15.28
C LYS A 165 -19.44 9.81 14.27
N GLN A 166 -19.95 10.20 13.10
CA GLN A 166 -20.28 9.24 12.05
C GLN A 166 -19.00 8.61 11.47
N GLU A 167 -17.99 9.43 11.16
CA GLU A 167 -16.70 8.95 10.66
C GLU A 167 -16.00 8.00 11.66
N ILE A 168 -16.05 8.33 12.96
CA ILE A 168 -15.53 7.44 14.00
C ILE A 168 -16.26 6.09 14.02
N LYS A 169 -17.60 6.07 13.82
CA LYS A 169 -18.36 4.83 13.75
C LYS A 169 -18.01 4.00 12.52
N ASP A 170 -17.76 4.66 11.40
CA ASP A 170 -17.44 4.01 10.14
C ASP A 170 -16.01 3.45 10.14
N LEU A 171 -15.08 4.09 10.85
CA LEU A 171 -13.71 3.63 11.06
C LEU A 171 -13.59 2.52 12.12
N ALA A 172 -14.45 2.50 13.13
CA ALA A 172 -14.37 1.56 14.26
C ALA A 172 -14.39 0.08 13.84
N PRO A 173 -15.22 -0.38 12.89
CA PRO A 173 -15.22 -1.76 12.42
C PRO A 173 -13.93 -2.16 11.71
N VAL A 174 -13.30 -1.21 10.99
CA VAL A 174 -12.06 -1.43 10.24
C VAL A 174 -10.86 -1.54 11.18
N SER A 175 -10.90 -0.80 12.31
CA SER A 175 -9.79 -0.72 13.26
C SER A 175 -9.86 -1.74 14.41
N TYR A 176 -10.86 -2.64 14.43
CA TYR A 176 -11.14 -3.57 15.55
C TYR A 176 -11.22 -2.88 16.93
N THR A 177 -11.48 -1.58 16.95
CA THR A 177 -11.64 -0.79 18.18
C THR A 177 -13.09 -0.81 18.59
N HIS A 178 -13.40 -1.53 19.67
CA HIS A 178 -14.70 -1.45 20.31
C HIS A 178 -14.81 -0.10 21.05
N LEU A 179 -15.56 0.83 20.47
CA LEU A 179 -16.00 2.02 21.20
C LEU A 179 -16.89 1.55 22.36
N ARG A 180 -16.34 1.54 23.59
CA ARG A 180 -17.16 1.40 24.79
C ARG A 180 -18.05 2.64 24.87
N ALA A 181 -19.35 2.42 24.70
CA ALA A 181 -20.34 3.44 25.04
C ALA A 181 -20.28 3.68 26.57
N HIS A 182 -19.95 4.88 26.95
CA HIS A 182 -20.21 5.44 28.29
C HIS A 182 -21.35 6.44 28.16
#